data_ce3a09470f233b4f0610893871de00c0
#
_entry.id   ce3a09470f233b4f0610893871de00c0
#
_cell.length_a   1.000
_cell.length_b   1.000
_cell.length_c   1.000
_cell.angle_alpha   90.00
_cell.angle_beta   90.00
_cell.angle_gamma   90.00
#
_symmetry.space_group_name_H-M   'P 1'
#
loop_
_entity.id
_entity.type
_entity.pdbx_description
1 polymer ?
#
loop_
_entity_poly.entity_id
_entity_poly.type
_entity_poly.pdbx_seq_one_letter_code
_entity_poly.pdbx_strand_id
1 'polypeptide(L)'
;HLEVAAHLYGPDDGKPVIALHGWLDNAATFSRLAPRLQGLRIVALDLPGHGHSDHRPIGAGYNIWDYAHDVLQVAEQFGWQRFSLLGHSMGAIVSVLLAGALPERVERLALIDGVIPYTGEADSAPQKLGSALEALLAVNDKRKPVYASFDQAVEARMKGVGAVSREAAEMLAQRGLMPVPGGYTWRTDPRLMLPSAMRLTRAHALAFVSRVACPTSLVLAEQGLMMQPELLELVESFPFDIRRLAGGHHLHLDDDIGAEAVARVFNSFLHD
;
A
#
# COMPACT_ATOMS: atom_id res chain seq x y z
N HIS A 1 14.57 4.76 -16.48
CA HIS A 1 13.12 4.91 -16.24
C HIS A 1 12.59 3.60 -15.68
N LEU A 2 11.61 3.66 -14.77
CA LEU A 2 10.85 2.52 -14.30
C LEU A 2 9.50 2.52 -15.02
N GLU A 3 9.09 1.38 -15.55
CA GLU A 3 7.71 1.20 -16.01
C GLU A 3 6.83 0.82 -14.82
N VAL A 4 5.76 1.59 -14.61
CA VAL A 4 4.80 1.36 -13.54
C VAL A 4 3.48 0.90 -14.15
N ALA A 5 3.07 -0.32 -13.84
CA ALA A 5 1.81 -0.88 -14.27
C ALA A 5 0.66 -0.42 -13.36
N ALA A 6 -0.54 -0.35 -13.91
CA ALA A 6 -1.73 0.05 -13.15
C ALA A 6 -2.99 -0.66 -13.65
N HIS A 7 -4.00 -0.73 -12.79
CA HIS A 7 -5.39 -0.92 -13.18
C HIS A 7 -6.10 0.43 -13.21
N LEU A 8 -6.87 0.68 -14.27
CA LEU A 8 -7.63 1.92 -14.45
C LEU A 8 -9.11 1.64 -14.23
N TYR A 9 -9.77 2.49 -13.44
CA TYR A 9 -11.20 2.40 -13.17
C TYR A 9 -11.87 3.75 -13.35
N GLY A 10 -13.14 3.71 -13.69
CA GLY A 10 -13.99 4.87 -13.87
C GLY A 10 -13.76 5.64 -15.18
N PRO A 11 -14.55 6.69 -15.41
CA PRO A 11 -14.50 7.48 -16.64
C PRO A 11 -13.24 8.37 -16.71
N ASP A 12 -12.83 8.72 -17.93
CA ASP A 12 -11.61 9.52 -18.13
C ASP A 12 -11.71 10.94 -17.57
N ASP A 13 -12.91 11.48 -17.44
CA ASP A 13 -13.24 12.79 -16.87
C ASP A 13 -13.58 12.74 -15.37
N GLY A 14 -13.45 11.57 -14.73
CA GLY A 14 -13.67 11.42 -13.29
C GLY A 14 -12.64 12.19 -12.46
N LYS A 15 -12.99 12.48 -11.18
CA LYS A 15 -12.05 13.12 -10.25
C LYS A 15 -10.80 12.23 -10.08
N PRO A 16 -9.58 12.82 -10.17
CA PRO A 16 -8.34 12.05 -10.17
C PRO A 16 -8.03 11.42 -8.80
N VAL A 17 -7.81 10.11 -8.80
CA VAL A 17 -7.42 9.34 -7.61
C VAL A 17 -6.28 8.39 -7.97
N ILE A 18 -5.20 8.40 -7.21
CA ILE A 18 -4.15 7.37 -7.28
C ILE A 18 -4.33 6.42 -6.10
N ALA A 19 -4.45 5.13 -6.39
CA ALA A 19 -4.65 4.09 -5.38
C ALA A 19 -3.37 3.27 -5.16
N LEU A 20 -2.97 3.11 -3.88
CA LEU A 20 -1.71 2.53 -3.44
C LEU A 20 -1.96 1.32 -2.54
N HIS A 21 -1.47 0.16 -2.93
CA HIS A 21 -1.65 -1.10 -2.22
C HIS A 21 -0.70 -1.30 -1.03
N GLY A 22 -0.96 -2.33 -0.23
CA GLY A 22 -0.12 -2.76 0.89
C GLY A 22 1.17 -3.49 0.48
N TRP A 23 2.07 -3.68 1.43
CA TRP A 23 3.32 -4.41 1.23
C TRP A 23 3.06 -5.84 0.76
N LEU A 24 3.76 -6.26 -0.32
CA LEU A 24 3.66 -7.54 -1.03
C LEU A 24 2.30 -7.80 -1.73
N ASP A 25 1.40 -6.82 -1.78
CA ASP A 25 0.20 -6.86 -2.60
C ASP A 25 0.48 -6.33 -4.03
N ASN A 26 -0.55 -5.95 -4.73
CA ASN A 26 -0.52 -5.34 -6.06
C ASN A 26 -1.84 -4.59 -6.32
N ALA A 27 -1.99 -3.98 -7.50
CA ALA A 27 -3.18 -3.20 -7.86
C ALA A 27 -4.50 -3.97 -7.76
N ALA A 28 -4.48 -5.31 -7.82
CA ALA A 28 -5.68 -6.13 -7.67
C ALA A 28 -6.31 -6.04 -6.27
N THR A 29 -5.60 -5.48 -5.27
CA THR A 29 -6.18 -5.22 -3.95
C THR A 29 -7.43 -4.33 -4.01
N PHE A 30 -7.55 -3.50 -5.05
CA PHE A 30 -8.69 -2.60 -5.24
C PHE A 30 -9.78 -3.17 -6.17
N SER A 31 -9.68 -4.41 -6.62
CA SER A 31 -10.59 -4.99 -7.63
C SER A 31 -12.04 -5.06 -7.18
N ARG A 32 -12.31 -5.22 -5.89
CA ARG A 32 -13.68 -5.18 -5.33
C ARG A 32 -14.12 -3.75 -5.00
N LEU A 33 -13.24 -2.93 -4.46
CA LEU A 33 -13.57 -1.58 -3.99
C LEU A 33 -13.71 -0.59 -5.15
N ALA A 34 -12.72 -0.52 -6.05
CA ALA A 34 -12.65 0.54 -7.06
C ALA A 34 -13.88 0.61 -7.99
N PRO A 35 -14.48 -0.51 -8.45
CA PRO A 35 -15.70 -0.46 -9.26
C PRO A 35 -16.93 0.09 -8.52
N ARG A 36 -16.90 0.15 -7.19
CA ARG A 36 -17.98 0.66 -6.32
C ARG A 36 -17.83 2.15 -6.02
N LEU A 37 -16.68 2.74 -6.36
CA LEU A 37 -16.42 4.18 -6.19
C LEU A 37 -16.87 4.92 -7.45
N GLN A 38 -17.82 5.83 -7.29
CA GLN A 38 -18.48 6.52 -8.40
C GLN A 38 -17.76 7.82 -8.78
N GLY A 39 -17.88 8.24 -10.04
CA GLY A 39 -17.41 9.56 -10.53
C GLY A 39 -15.91 9.83 -10.37
N LEU A 40 -15.11 8.80 -10.09
CA LEU A 40 -13.67 8.90 -9.89
C LEU A 40 -12.91 8.29 -11.07
N ARG A 41 -11.82 8.90 -11.46
CA ARG A 41 -10.79 8.31 -12.33
C ARG A 41 -9.71 7.73 -11.43
N ILE A 42 -9.72 6.40 -11.22
CA ILE A 42 -8.81 5.73 -10.29
C ILE A 42 -7.69 5.06 -11.07
N VAL A 43 -6.46 5.39 -10.72
CA VAL A 43 -5.23 4.73 -11.19
C VAL A 43 -4.67 3.92 -10.03
N ALA A 44 -4.97 2.62 -9.99
CA ALA A 44 -4.46 1.71 -8.98
C ALA A 44 -3.11 1.14 -9.42
N LEU A 45 -2.03 1.57 -8.75
CA LEU A 45 -0.66 1.23 -9.13
C LEU A 45 -0.26 -0.16 -8.63
N ASP A 46 0.53 -0.87 -9.43
CA ASP A 46 1.52 -1.77 -8.86
C ASP A 46 2.72 -0.92 -8.45
N LEU A 47 2.98 -0.77 -7.18
CA LEU A 47 4.15 -0.03 -6.72
C LEU A 47 5.45 -0.71 -7.20
N PRO A 48 6.53 0.03 -7.53
CA PRO A 48 7.79 -0.59 -7.95
C PRO A 48 8.21 -1.77 -7.10
N GLY A 49 8.64 -2.85 -7.75
CA GLY A 49 8.98 -4.11 -7.10
C GLY A 49 7.79 -5.06 -6.87
N HIS A 50 6.56 -4.65 -7.22
CA HIS A 50 5.34 -5.44 -7.04
C HIS A 50 4.60 -5.65 -8.37
N GLY A 51 3.78 -6.68 -8.44
CA GLY A 51 2.88 -6.96 -9.56
C GLY A 51 3.60 -6.98 -10.91
N HIS A 52 3.11 -6.16 -11.84
CA HIS A 52 3.66 -6.04 -13.20
C HIS A 52 4.60 -4.84 -13.37
N SER A 53 4.84 -4.05 -12.32
CA SER A 53 5.80 -2.95 -12.37
C SER A 53 7.24 -3.43 -12.33
N ASP A 54 8.13 -2.61 -12.87
CA ASP A 54 9.56 -2.86 -12.84
C ASP A 54 10.11 -2.95 -11.40
N HIS A 55 11.18 -3.71 -11.28
CA HIS A 55 12.02 -3.69 -10.10
C HIS A 55 12.99 -2.51 -10.15
N ARG A 56 13.32 -1.93 -9.01
CA ARG A 56 14.37 -0.89 -8.95
C ARG A 56 15.71 -1.46 -9.42
N PRO A 57 16.60 -0.62 -9.98
CA PRO A 57 17.93 -1.06 -10.39
C PRO A 57 18.71 -1.76 -9.26
N ILE A 58 19.66 -2.60 -9.63
CA ILE A 58 20.56 -3.25 -8.67
C ILE A 58 21.28 -2.17 -7.86
N GLY A 59 21.31 -2.32 -6.53
CA GLY A 59 21.89 -1.36 -5.60
C GLY A 59 20.91 -0.30 -5.07
N ALA A 60 19.73 -0.12 -5.68
CA ALA A 60 18.68 0.73 -5.12
C ALA A 60 17.81 -0.07 -4.14
N GLY A 61 17.50 0.54 -2.99
CA GLY A 61 16.57 -0.01 -2.00
C GLY A 61 15.12 0.34 -2.26
N TYR A 62 14.25 -0.15 -1.39
CA TYR A 62 12.82 0.18 -1.36
C TYR A 62 12.50 0.89 -0.04
N ASN A 63 12.86 2.18 0.05
CA ASN A 63 12.47 2.98 1.21
C ASN A 63 11.03 3.45 1.05
N ILE A 64 10.31 3.57 2.16
CA ILE A 64 8.89 3.93 2.13
C ILE A 64 8.62 5.29 1.46
N TRP A 65 9.54 6.24 1.59
CA TRP A 65 9.43 7.58 0.98
C TRP A 65 9.76 7.61 -0.52
N ASP A 66 10.47 6.61 -1.06
CA ASP A 66 10.79 6.54 -2.48
C ASP A 66 9.52 6.38 -3.33
N TYR A 67 8.50 5.69 -2.81
CA TYR A 67 7.22 5.53 -3.47
C TYR A 67 6.45 6.84 -3.66
N ALA A 68 6.66 7.84 -2.80
CA ALA A 68 6.05 9.16 -2.98
C ALA A 68 6.52 9.83 -4.28
N HIS A 69 7.79 9.68 -4.65
CA HIS A 69 8.31 10.16 -5.92
C HIS A 69 7.69 9.41 -7.12
N ASP A 70 7.55 8.08 -7.01
CA ASP A 70 6.93 7.28 -8.08
C ASP A 70 5.47 7.71 -8.32
N VAL A 71 4.72 7.97 -7.25
CA VAL A 71 3.33 8.49 -7.33
C VAL A 71 3.28 9.84 -8.03
N LEU A 72 4.19 10.76 -7.70
CA LEU A 72 4.26 12.07 -8.36
C LEU A 72 4.60 11.95 -9.85
N GLN A 73 5.50 11.05 -10.23
CA GLN A 73 5.83 10.80 -11.64
C GLN A 73 4.60 10.30 -12.42
N VAL A 74 3.78 9.46 -11.82
CA VAL A 74 2.52 9.00 -12.42
C VAL A 74 1.54 10.18 -12.54
N ALA A 75 1.36 10.99 -11.51
CA ALA A 75 0.49 12.16 -11.54
C ALA A 75 0.90 13.14 -12.66
N GLU A 76 2.21 13.40 -12.84
CA GLU A 76 2.73 14.24 -13.92
C GLU A 76 2.41 13.67 -15.31
N GLN A 77 2.49 12.35 -15.52
CA GLN A 77 2.16 11.71 -16.78
C GLN A 77 0.67 11.85 -17.14
N PHE A 78 -0.21 11.87 -16.13
CA PHE A 78 -1.64 12.15 -16.34
C PHE A 78 -1.97 13.64 -16.39
N GLY A 79 -0.99 14.54 -16.17
CA GLY A 79 -1.19 15.98 -16.08
C GLY A 79 -1.94 16.43 -14.84
N TRP A 80 -1.96 15.60 -13.78
CA TRP A 80 -2.68 15.87 -12.54
C TRP A 80 -1.85 16.71 -11.59
N GLN A 81 -2.15 18.00 -11.52
CA GLN A 81 -1.51 18.93 -10.58
C GLN A 81 -1.98 18.68 -9.14
N ARG A 82 -3.25 18.33 -8.98
CA ARG A 82 -3.86 17.93 -7.71
C ARG A 82 -4.64 16.63 -7.90
N PHE A 83 -4.63 15.78 -6.92
CA PHE A 83 -5.30 14.47 -6.95
C PHE A 83 -5.57 13.98 -5.54
N SER A 84 -6.54 13.08 -5.40
CA SER A 84 -6.78 12.37 -4.15
C SER A 84 -5.96 11.09 -4.09
N LEU A 85 -5.69 10.60 -2.88
CA LEU A 85 -5.01 9.33 -2.64
C LEU A 85 -5.95 8.36 -1.93
N LEU A 86 -5.97 7.13 -2.43
CA LEU A 86 -6.61 5.98 -1.80
C LEU A 86 -5.51 5.00 -1.40
N GLY A 87 -5.24 4.85 -0.11
CA GLY A 87 -4.14 4.00 0.36
C GLY A 87 -4.62 2.86 1.25
N HIS A 88 -4.08 1.66 1.03
CA HIS A 88 -4.22 0.53 1.94
C HIS A 88 -2.89 0.21 2.60
N SER A 89 -2.88 0.06 3.95
CA SER A 89 -1.70 -0.40 4.70
C SER A 89 -0.44 0.44 4.39
N MET A 90 0.61 -0.14 3.79
CA MET A 90 1.79 0.58 3.33
C MET A 90 1.44 1.73 2.37
N GLY A 91 0.49 1.52 1.45
CA GLY A 91 0.02 2.56 0.54
C GLY A 91 -0.64 3.73 1.26
N ALA A 92 -1.34 3.49 2.38
CA ALA A 92 -1.88 4.54 3.23
C ALA A 92 -0.75 5.35 3.89
N ILE A 93 0.30 4.68 4.36
CA ILE A 93 1.48 5.34 4.93
C ILE A 93 2.16 6.24 3.88
N VAL A 94 2.40 5.73 2.67
CA VAL A 94 2.97 6.50 1.56
C VAL A 94 2.10 7.73 1.24
N SER A 95 0.77 7.57 1.26
CA SER A 95 -0.19 8.66 1.04
C SER A 95 -0.06 9.77 2.08
N VAL A 96 0.07 9.41 3.36
CA VAL A 96 0.29 10.38 4.46
C VAL A 96 1.64 11.08 4.33
N LEU A 97 2.71 10.34 3.99
CA LEU A 97 4.03 10.93 3.77
C LEU A 97 4.00 11.94 2.63
N LEU A 98 3.35 11.61 1.51
CA LEU A 98 3.22 12.51 0.37
C LEU A 98 2.39 13.75 0.72
N ALA A 99 1.22 13.58 1.35
CA ALA A 99 0.36 14.68 1.75
C ALA A 99 1.01 15.61 2.79
N GLY A 100 1.80 15.07 3.71
CA GLY A 100 2.58 15.88 4.66
C GLY A 100 3.78 16.58 4.02
N ALA A 101 4.39 15.99 2.99
CA ALA A 101 5.52 16.59 2.28
C ALA A 101 5.07 17.70 1.31
N LEU A 102 4.00 17.46 0.55
CA LEU A 102 3.46 18.32 -0.51
C LEU A 102 1.94 18.51 -0.35
N PRO A 103 1.48 19.20 0.69
CA PRO A 103 0.06 19.32 1.00
C PRO A 103 -0.76 19.97 -0.13
N GLU A 104 -0.14 20.82 -0.93
CA GLU A 104 -0.78 21.48 -2.09
C GLU A 104 -1.11 20.53 -3.24
N ARG A 105 -0.48 19.34 -3.30
CA ARG A 105 -0.70 18.35 -4.35
C ARG A 105 -1.85 17.40 -4.05
N VAL A 106 -2.23 17.25 -2.78
CA VAL A 106 -3.21 16.25 -2.36
C VAL A 106 -4.53 16.90 -1.99
N GLU A 107 -5.61 16.45 -2.66
CA GLU A 107 -6.96 17.00 -2.42
C GLU A 107 -7.63 16.33 -1.22
N ARG A 108 -7.57 15.00 -1.14
CA ARG A 108 -8.18 14.18 -0.08
C ARG A 108 -7.37 12.92 0.16
N LEU A 109 -7.40 12.43 1.39
CA LEU A 109 -6.85 11.13 1.77
C LEU A 109 -7.96 10.16 2.17
N ALA A 110 -8.10 9.06 1.43
CA ALA A 110 -8.93 7.91 1.79
C ALA A 110 -8.01 6.76 2.21
N LEU A 111 -7.96 6.45 3.49
CA LEU A 111 -7.00 5.52 4.08
C LEU A 111 -7.69 4.27 4.61
N ILE A 112 -7.11 3.10 4.37
CA ILE A 112 -7.60 1.81 4.86
C ILE A 112 -6.52 1.15 5.70
N ASP A 113 -6.79 0.97 6.97
CA ASP A 113 -6.01 0.22 7.97
C ASP A 113 -4.49 0.48 7.92
N GLY A 114 -4.11 1.77 7.81
CA GLY A 114 -2.73 2.25 7.81
C GLY A 114 -2.66 3.77 7.88
N VAL A 115 -1.68 4.33 8.61
CA VAL A 115 -1.48 5.78 8.76
C VAL A 115 -0.01 6.16 8.86
N ILE A 116 0.71 5.53 9.79
CA ILE A 116 2.11 5.83 10.10
C ILE A 116 3.00 4.61 9.91
N PRO A 117 4.26 4.79 9.49
CA PRO A 117 5.19 3.68 9.34
C PRO A 117 5.59 3.09 10.69
N TYR A 118 6.06 1.85 10.67
CA TYR A 118 6.80 1.32 11.82
C TYR A 118 8.02 2.19 12.09
N THR A 119 8.05 2.79 13.27
CA THR A 119 9.13 3.70 13.69
C THR A 119 10.32 2.94 14.25
N GLY A 120 11.44 3.63 14.38
CA GLY A 120 12.66 3.13 15.01
C GLY A 120 13.25 4.17 15.94
N GLU A 121 13.94 3.69 16.99
CA GLU A 121 14.72 4.57 17.85
C GLU A 121 16.03 4.95 17.19
N ALA A 122 16.48 6.19 17.41
CA ALA A 122 17.65 6.75 16.76
C ALA A 122 18.94 5.97 17.09
N ASP A 123 19.09 5.52 18.31
CA ASP A 123 20.25 4.75 18.79
C ASP A 123 20.33 3.34 18.19
N SER A 124 19.22 2.79 17.71
CA SER A 124 19.19 1.51 16.98
C SER A 124 19.54 1.61 15.50
N ALA A 125 19.67 2.82 14.94
CA ALA A 125 19.91 3.05 13.51
C ALA A 125 21.21 2.42 12.99
N PRO A 126 22.38 2.52 13.68
CA PRO A 126 23.61 1.90 13.19
C PRO A 126 23.50 0.37 13.05
N GLN A 127 22.88 -0.30 14.03
CA GLN A 127 22.69 -1.75 13.98
C GLN A 127 21.72 -2.16 12.88
N LYS A 128 20.62 -1.42 12.69
CA LYS A 128 19.66 -1.68 11.60
C LYS A 128 20.30 -1.53 10.23
N LEU A 129 21.08 -0.47 10.03
CA LEU A 129 21.83 -0.25 8.80
C LEU A 129 22.80 -1.40 8.53
N GLY A 130 23.60 -1.81 9.53
CA GLY A 130 24.53 -2.93 9.40
C GLY A 130 23.81 -4.23 8.97
N SER A 131 22.73 -4.59 9.66
CA SER A 131 21.94 -5.78 9.30
C SER A 131 21.33 -5.70 7.90
N ALA A 132 20.88 -4.53 7.47
CA ALA A 132 20.34 -4.33 6.12
C ALA A 132 21.42 -4.46 5.03
N LEU A 133 22.63 -3.93 5.27
CA LEU A 133 23.75 -4.05 4.34
C LEU A 133 24.19 -5.49 4.18
N GLU A 134 24.33 -6.25 5.28
CA GLU A 134 24.67 -7.68 5.25
C GLU A 134 23.59 -8.49 4.50
N ALA A 135 22.30 -8.20 4.79
CA ALA A 135 21.19 -8.87 4.12
C ALA A 135 21.15 -8.54 2.60
N LEU A 136 21.51 -7.33 2.20
CA LEU A 136 21.60 -6.91 0.80
C LEU A 136 22.72 -7.65 0.07
N LEU A 137 23.87 -7.84 0.68
CA LEU A 137 24.96 -8.63 0.12
C LEU A 137 24.55 -10.09 -0.11
N ALA A 138 23.78 -10.65 0.81
CA ALA A 138 23.32 -12.04 0.74
C ALA A 138 22.05 -12.25 -0.14
N VAL A 139 21.43 -11.19 -0.66
CA VAL A 139 20.13 -11.31 -1.36
C VAL A 139 20.20 -12.14 -2.64
N ASN A 140 21.29 -12.08 -3.36
CA ASN A 140 21.49 -12.81 -4.62
C ASN A 140 21.59 -14.33 -4.41
N ASP A 141 21.92 -14.77 -3.21
CA ASP A 141 22.00 -16.19 -2.85
C ASP A 141 20.61 -16.76 -2.45
N LYS A 142 19.64 -15.90 -2.23
CA LYS A 142 18.27 -16.28 -1.82
C LYS A 142 17.44 -16.60 -3.05
N ARG A 143 16.96 -17.84 -3.14
CA ARG A 143 15.98 -18.25 -4.15
C ARG A 143 14.57 -17.89 -3.70
N LYS A 144 13.77 -17.35 -4.62
CA LYS A 144 12.33 -17.18 -4.38
C LYS A 144 11.66 -18.56 -4.27
N PRO A 145 10.62 -18.69 -3.44
CA PRO A 145 9.85 -19.92 -3.37
C PRO A 145 9.18 -20.20 -4.72
N VAL A 146 9.21 -21.47 -5.13
CA VAL A 146 8.48 -21.97 -6.29
C VAL A 146 7.36 -22.87 -5.79
N TYR A 147 6.14 -22.59 -6.20
CA TYR A 147 4.94 -23.33 -5.86
C TYR A 147 4.59 -24.24 -7.04
N ALA A 148 4.39 -25.54 -6.80
CA ALA A 148 4.12 -26.50 -7.86
C ALA A 148 2.78 -26.22 -8.59
N SER A 149 1.83 -25.53 -7.95
CA SER A 149 0.56 -25.13 -8.55
C SER A 149 0.15 -23.71 -8.12
N PHE A 150 -0.78 -23.13 -8.88
CA PHE A 150 -1.43 -21.87 -8.54
C PHE A 150 -2.10 -21.94 -7.15
N ASP A 151 -2.82 -23.02 -6.87
CA ASP A 151 -3.50 -23.24 -5.59
C ASP A 151 -2.54 -23.22 -4.39
N GLN A 152 -1.35 -23.84 -4.52
CA GLN A 152 -0.35 -23.81 -3.45
C GLN A 152 0.13 -22.36 -3.16
N ALA A 153 0.30 -21.55 -4.20
CA ALA A 153 0.66 -20.14 -4.03
C ALA A 153 -0.47 -19.34 -3.38
N VAL A 154 -1.73 -19.61 -3.76
CA VAL A 154 -2.91 -19.02 -3.13
C VAL A 154 -2.98 -19.37 -1.65
N GLU A 155 -2.84 -20.65 -1.29
CA GLU A 155 -2.83 -21.09 0.11
C GLU A 155 -1.72 -20.44 0.94
N ALA A 156 -0.53 -20.26 0.34
CA ALA A 156 0.57 -19.56 1.00
C ALA A 156 0.22 -18.09 1.25
N ARG A 157 -0.44 -17.39 0.27
CA ARG A 157 -0.87 -16.00 0.44
C ARG A 157 -1.94 -15.85 1.51
N MET A 158 -2.89 -16.78 1.61
CA MET A 158 -3.92 -16.77 2.66
C MET A 158 -3.35 -16.74 4.08
N LYS A 159 -2.19 -17.39 4.27
CA LYS A 159 -1.51 -17.52 5.57
C LYS A 159 -0.39 -16.50 5.77
N GLY A 160 -0.15 -15.64 4.78
CA GLY A 160 0.91 -14.63 4.80
C GLY A 160 0.60 -13.43 5.69
N VAL A 161 1.46 -12.42 5.63
CA VAL A 161 1.25 -11.16 6.35
C VAL A 161 -0.06 -10.51 5.90
N GLY A 162 -0.89 -10.14 6.88
CA GLY A 162 -2.25 -9.69 6.59
C GLY A 162 -3.05 -10.78 5.89
N ALA A 163 -3.42 -11.82 6.64
CA ALA A 163 -4.23 -12.93 6.13
C ALA A 163 -5.42 -12.41 5.30
N VAL A 164 -5.76 -13.13 4.24
CA VAL A 164 -6.85 -12.78 3.32
C VAL A 164 -7.73 -13.99 3.05
N SER A 165 -8.96 -13.75 2.61
CA SER A 165 -9.84 -14.81 2.10
C SER A 165 -9.22 -15.53 0.90
N ARG A 166 -9.71 -16.74 0.58
CA ARG A 166 -9.25 -17.48 -0.61
C ARG A 166 -9.48 -16.67 -1.88
N GLU A 167 -10.65 -16.09 -2.03
CA GLU A 167 -11.00 -15.29 -3.22
C GLU A 167 -10.08 -14.07 -3.37
N ALA A 168 -9.80 -13.37 -2.27
CA ALA A 168 -8.85 -12.27 -2.28
C ALA A 168 -7.43 -12.72 -2.63
N ALA A 169 -6.98 -13.86 -2.08
CA ALA A 169 -5.69 -14.45 -2.41
C ALA A 169 -5.59 -14.82 -3.90
N GLU A 170 -6.66 -15.36 -4.49
CA GLU A 170 -6.73 -15.68 -5.93
C GLU A 170 -6.63 -14.42 -6.80
N MET A 171 -7.34 -13.34 -6.46
CA MET A 171 -7.24 -12.06 -7.17
C MET A 171 -5.82 -11.48 -7.14
N LEU A 172 -5.18 -11.50 -5.97
CA LEU A 172 -3.79 -11.05 -5.82
C LEU A 172 -2.82 -11.97 -6.58
N ALA A 173 -3.04 -13.29 -6.54
CA ALA A 173 -2.19 -14.28 -7.21
C ALA A 173 -2.28 -14.21 -8.74
N GLN A 174 -3.47 -13.97 -9.31
CA GLN A 174 -3.64 -13.82 -10.76
C GLN A 174 -2.76 -12.70 -11.34
N ARG A 175 -2.57 -11.61 -10.60
CA ARG A 175 -1.70 -10.49 -11.00
C ARG A 175 -0.26 -10.66 -10.51
N GLY A 176 -0.06 -11.27 -9.37
CA GLY A 176 1.23 -11.33 -8.68
C GLY A 176 2.11 -12.51 -9.04
N LEU A 177 1.58 -13.59 -9.60
CA LEU A 177 2.35 -14.77 -9.96
C LEU A 177 2.87 -14.72 -11.39
N MET A 178 3.97 -15.43 -11.61
CA MET A 178 4.52 -15.71 -12.94
C MET A 178 4.91 -17.18 -13.03
N PRO A 179 4.75 -17.82 -14.22
CA PRO A 179 5.21 -19.18 -14.45
C PRO A 179 6.75 -19.22 -14.45
N VAL A 180 7.29 -20.28 -13.87
CA VAL A 180 8.72 -20.59 -13.85
C VAL A 180 8.90 -22.11 -14.00
N PRO A 181 10.10 -22.61 -14.34
CA PRO A 181 10.36 -24.04 -14.29
C PRO A 181 10.00 -24.62 -12.91
N GLY A 182 9.12 -25.61 -12.90
CA GLY A 182 8.64 -26.28 -11.69
C GLY A 182 7.36 -25.67 -11.08
N GLY A 183 6.76 -24.63 -11.68
CA GLY A 183 5.47 -24.09 -11.24
C GLY A 183 5.37 -22.58 -11.34
N TYR A 184 5.11 -21.92 -10.20
CA TYR A 184 4.84 -20.48 -10.10
C TYR A 184 5.71 -19.84 -9.02
N THR A 185 6.08 -18.58 -9.24
CA THR A 185 6.71 -17.74 -8.21
C THR A 185 6.06 -16.35 -8.22
N TRP A 186 6.18 -15.62 -7.10
CA TRP A 186 5.73 -14.23 -7.05
C TRP A 186 6.64 -13.31 -7.87
N ARG A 187 6.05 -12.35 -8.57
CA ARG A 187 6.77 -11.30 -9.31
C ARG A 187 7.53 -10.37 -8.38
N THR A 188 7.10 -10.27 -7.13
CA THR A 188 7.65 -9.41 -6.09
C THR A 188 9.18 -9.47 -6.02
N ASP A 189 9.83 -8.32 -5.97
CA ASP A 189 11.28 -8.22 -5.81
C ASP A 189 11.70 -8.78 -4.43
N PRO A 190 12.63 -9.73 -4.37
CA PRO A 190 13.08 -10.29 -3.10
C PRO A 190 13.70 -9.26 -2.16
N ARG A 191 14.18 -8.13 -2.67
CA ARG A 191 14.72 -7.02 -1.87
C ARG A 191 13.67 -6.34 -0.98
N LEU A 192 12.38 -6.46 -1.31
CA LEU A 192 11.28 -5.99 -0.46
C LEU A 192 11.19 -6.72 0.88
N MET A 193 11.76 -7.94 0.96
CA MET A 193 11.82 -8.74 2.18
C MET A 193 13.04 -8.43 3.05
N LEU A 194 13.91 -7.51 2.63
CA LEU A 194 15.08 -7.15 3.39
C LEU A 194 14.71 -6.23 4.56
N PRO A 195 15.48 -6.25 5.66
CA PRO A 195 15.32 -5.28 6.73
C PRO A 195 15.44 -3.84 6.20
N SER A 196 14.62 -2.94 6.71
CA SER A 196 14.75 -1.51 6.39
C SER A 196 16.09 -0.97 6.89
N ALA A 197 16.89 -0.39 6.01
CA ALA A 197 18.18 0.20 6.35
C ALA A 197 18.03 1.39 7.33
N MET A 198 16.94 2.12 7.19
CA MET A 198 16.60 3.25 8.06
C MET A 198 15.10 3.24 8.32
N ARG A 199 14.70 3.59 9.53
CA ARG A 199 13.31 3.85 9.89
C ARG A 199 13.16 5.28 10.39
N LEU A 200 12.03 5.89 10.06
CA LEU A 200 11.64 7.17 10.66
C LEU A 200 11.48 6.99 12.17
N THR A 201 11.87 7.98 12.94
CA THR A 201 11.53 8.03 14.36
C THR A 201 10.03 8.39 14.51
N ARG A 202 9.47 8.16 15.71
CA ARG A 202 8.11 8.60 16.02
C ARG A 202 7.92 10.10 15.78
N ALA A 203 8.90 10.92 16.13
CA ALA A 203 8.87 12.37 15.91
C ALA A 203 8.78 12.71 14.40
N HIS A 204 9.54 12.03 13.55
CA HIS A 204 9.43 12.22 12.11
C HIS A 204 8.04 11.83 11.59
N ALA A 205 7.52 10.66 11.97
CA ALA A 205 6.21 10.21 11.53
C ALA A 205 5.10 11.19 11.91
N LEU A 206 5.10 11.68 13.15
CA LEU A 206 4.13 12.67 13.64
C LEU A 206 4.27 14.03 12.94
N ALA A 207 5.47 14.44 12.58
CA ALA A 207 5.70 15.67 11.82
C ALA A 207 5.04 15.63 10.43
N PHE A 208 5.05 14.46 9.74
CA PHE A 208 4.30 14.31 8.49
C PHE A 208 2.78 14.40 8.72
N VAL A 209 2.25 13.67 9.69
CA VAL A 209 0.81 13.71 10.01
C VAL A 209 0.34 15.13 10.33
N SER A 210 1.12 15.88 11.13
CA SER A 210 0.75 17.26 11.53
C SER A 210 0.72 18.25 10.37
N ARG A 211 1.36 17.94 9.24
CA ARG A 211 1.34 18.78 8.03
C ARG A 211 0.29 18.36 7.00
N VAL A 212 -0.43 17.27 7.22
CA VAL A 212 -1.56 16.92 6.36
C VAL A 212 -2.62 18.01 6.47
N ALA A 213 -2.84 18.72 5.37
CA ALA A 213 -3.78 19.87 5.33
C ALA A 213 -5.10 19.54 4.65
N CYS A 214 -5.17 18.43 3.91
CA CYS A 214 -6.38 18.01 3.22
C CYS A 214 -7.33 17.23 4.14
N PRO A 215 -8.64 17.20 3.83
CA PRO A 215 -9.57 16.28 4.48
C PRO A 215 -9.06 14.84 4.40
N THR A 216 -9.19 14.11 5.51
CA THR A 216 -8.70 12.72 5.62
C THR A 216 -9.78 11.84 6.25
N SER A 217 -10.14 10.76 5.57
CA SER A 217 -11.01 9.70 6.07
C SER A 217 -10.21 8.41 6.24
N LEU A 218 -10.29 7.81 7.41
CA LEU A 218 -9.59 6.58 7.78
C LEU A 218 -10.58 5.50 8.15
N VAL A 219 -10.57 4.41 7.40
CA VAL A 219 -11.26 3.18 7.76
C VAL A 219 -10.30 2.27 8.53
N LEU A 220 -10.66 1.92 9.76
CA LEU A 220 -9.99 0.93 10.58
C LEU A 220 -10.76 -0.39 10.53
N ALA A 221 -10.07 -1.48 10.27
CA ALA A 221 -10.62 -2.82 10.36
C ALA A 221 -10.65 -3.29 11.83
N GLU A 222 -11.79 -3.74 12.34
CA GLU A 222 -11.93 -4.19 13.74
C GLU A 222 -11.02 -5.37 14.10
N GLN A 223 -10.58 -6.14 13.10
CA GLN A 223 -9.63 -7.25 13.23
C GLN A 223 -8.33 -6.96 12.44
N GLY A 224 -8.04 -5.66 12.22
CA GLY A 224 -6.89 -5.20 11.46
C GLY A 224 -5.63 -5.00 12.30
N LEU A 225 -4.58 -4.53 11.63
CA LEU A 225 -3.26 -4.33 12.24
C LEU A 225 -3.19 -3.08 13.14
N MET A 226 -4.13 -2.13 12.96
CA MET A 226 -4.14 -0.86 13.69
C MET A 226 -4.82 -0.95 15.07
N MET A 227 -5.37 -2.12 15.44
CA MET A 227 -6.16 -2.30 16.66
C MET A 227 -5.32 -2.52 17.94
N GLN A 228 -3.99 -2.44 17.88
CA GLN A 228 -3.15 -2.45 19.07
C GLN A 228 -3.45 -1.19 19.91
N PRO A 229 -3.70 -1.30 21.25
CA PRO A 229 -4.22 -0.21 22.06
C PRO A 229 -3.41 1.09 21.96
N GLU A 230 -2.09 1.03 22.08
CA GLU A 230 -1.22 2.21 22.02
C GLU A 230 -1.23 2.89 20.65
N LEU A 231 -1.30 2.10 19.57
CA LEU A 231 -1.38 2.61 18.21
C LEU A 231 -2.75 3.21 17.92
N LEU A 232 -3.80 2.56 18.40
CA LEU A 232 -5.18 3.03 18.25
C LEU A 232 -5.40 4.37 18.95
N GLU A 233 -4.95 4.49 20.21
CA GLU A 233 -5.01 5.75 20.97
C GLU A 233 -4.29 6.88 20.21
N LEU A 234 -3.11 6.60 19.68
CA LEU A 234 -2.38 7.59 18.88
C LEU A 234 -3.15 7.99 17.63
N VAL A 235 -3.68 7.05 16.88
CA VAL A 235 -4.41 7.30 15.63
C VAL A 235 -5.69 8.08 15.88
N GLU A 236 -6.42 7.77 16.96
CA GLU A 236 -7.64 8.49 17.37
C GLU A 236 -7.36 9.92 17.82
N SER A 237 -6.11 10.26 18.14
CA SER A 237 -5.71 11.65 18.43
C SER A 237 -5.56 12.52 17.18
N PHE A 238 -5.54 11.93 15.97
CA PHE A 238 -5.39 12.68 14.72
C PHE A 238 -6.72 13.33 14.30
N PRO A 239 -6.69 14.49 13.63
CA PRO A 239 -7.89 15.19 13.18
C PRO A 239 -8.50 14.56 11.91
N PHE A 240 -8.68 13.23 11.91
CA PHE A 240 -9.19 12.46 10.78
C PHE A 240 -10.63 12.00 11.05
N ASP A 241 -11.44 11.88 9.98
CA ASP A 241 -12.73 11.18 10.08
C ASP A 241 -12.47 9.66 10.14
N ILE A 242 -12.56 9.11 11.35
CA ILE A 242 -12.23 7.69 11.61
C ILE A 242 -13.51 6.88 11.65
N ARG A 243 -13.56 5.82 10.85
CA ARG A 243 -14.63 4.83 10.81
C ARG A 243 -14.09 3.45 11.12
N ARG A 244 -14.68 2.77 12.10
CA ARG A 244 -14.37 1.37 12.38
C ARG A 244 -15.38 0.48 11.66
N LEU A 245 -14.89 -0.48 10.90
CA LEU A 245 -15.71 -1.41 10.14
C LEU A 245 -15.33 -2.85 10.48
N ALA A 246 -16.31 -3.73 10.50
CA ALA A 246 -16.10 -5.16 10.67
C ALA A 246 -15.22 -5.73 9.55
N GLY A 247 -14.33 -6.65 9.88
CA GLY A 247 -13.44 -7.33 8.94
C GLY A 247 -11.97 -7.28 9.33
N GLY A 248 -11.15 -7.99 8.56
CA GLY A 248 -9.70 -8.06 8.73
C GLY A 248 -8.97 -6.92 8.00
N HIS A 249 -7.63 -6.99 8.03
CA HIS A 249 -6.75 -6.00 7.39
C HIS A 249 -7.08 -5.72 5.91
N HIS A 250 -7.62 -6.69 5.19
CA HIS A 250 -8.01 -6.58 3.78
C HIS A 250 -9.54 -6.51 3.57
N LEU A 251 -10.30 -5.95 4.53
CA LEU A 251 -11.78 -5.91 4.49
C LEU A 251 -12.35 -5.37 3.16
N HIS A 252 -11.62 -4.50 2.46
CA HIS A 252 -12.01 -3.92 1.17
C HIS A 252 -11.83 -4.88 -0.01
N LEU A 253 -11.19 -6.03 0.21
CA LEU A 253 -10.88 -7.04 -0.79
C LEU A 253 -11.44 -8.42 -0.44
N ASP A 254 -11.53 -8.77 0.84
CA ASP A 254 -11.86 -10.12 1.31
C ASP A 254 -13.23 -10.59 0.84
N ASP A 255 -14.23 -9.70 0.84
CA ASP A 255 -15.57 -9.98 0.37
C ASP A 255 -16.30 -8.72 -0.14
N ASP A 256 -17.49 -8.94 -0.72
CA ASP A 256 -18.30 -7.84 -1.25
C ASP A 256 -18.95 -6.99 -0.15
N ILE A 257 -19.19 -7.55 1.04
CA ILE A 257 -19.79 -6.83 2.17
C ILE A 257 -18.82 -5.79 2.70
N GLY A 258 -17.58 -6.18 2.94
CA GLY A 258 -16.53 -5.29 3.37
C GLY A 258 -16.21 -4.21 2.32
N ALA A 259 -16.09 -4.61 1.05
CA ALA A 259 -15.87 -3.68 -0.06
C ALA A 259 -17.00 -2.65 -0.17
N GLU A 260 -18.25 -3.05 -0.04
CA GLU A 260 -19.41 -2.16 -0.06
C GLU A 260 -19.44 -1.21 1.14
N ALA A 261 -19.10 -1.71 2.34
CA ALA A 261 -19.04 -0.89 3.54
C ALA A 261 -17.98 0.22 3.40
N VAL A 262 -16.78 -0.11 2.91
CA VAL A 262 -15.72 0.87 2.63
C VAL A 262 -16.15 1.84 1.54
N ALA A 263 -16.78 1.35 0.46
CA ALA A 263 -17.25 2.18 -0.65
C ALA A 263 -18.26 3.24 -0.19
N ARG A 264 -19.19 2.90 0.71
CA ARG A 264 -20.17 3.87 1.27
C ARG A 264 -19.46 5.02 1.99
N VAL A 265 -18.44 4.72 2.80
CA VAL A 265 -17.64 5.75 3.48
C VAL A 265 -16.95 6.66 2.46
N PHE A 266 -16.26 6.08 1.50
CA PHE A 266 -15.42 6.85 0.57
C PHE A 266 -16.21 7.52 -0.56
N ASN A 267 -17.35 6.99 -1.00
CA ASN A 267 -18.22 7.70 -1.95
C ASN A 267 -18.75 9.03 -1.36
N SER A 268 -19.20 9.04 -0.10
CA SER A 268 -19.57 10.29 0.56
C SER A 268 -18.35 11.22 0.66
N PHE A 269 -17.24 10.72 1.17
CA PHE A 269 -16.05 11.51 1.47
C PHE A 269 -15.35 12.10 0.24
N LEU A 270 -15.21 11.35 -0.87
CA LEU A 270 -14.46 11.79 -2.07
C LEU A 270 -15.26 12.72 -2.99
N HIS A 271 -16.56 12.87 -2.75
CA HIS A 271 -17.44 13.76 -3.52
C HIS A 271 -17.70 15.12 -2.87
N ASP A 272 -17.63 15.22 -1.53
CA ASP A 272 -17.76 16.48 -0.79
C ASP A 272 -16.63 17.46 -1.11
#